data_6f0ac52ced1c0cce412b83f958522bed
#
_entry.id   6f0ac52ced1c0cce412b83f958522bed
#
_cell.length_a   1.000
_cell.length_b   1.000
_cell.length_c   1.000
_cell.angle_alpha   90.00
_cell.angle_beta   90.00
_cell.angle_gamma   90.00
#
_symmetry.space_group_name_H-M   'P 1'
#
loop_
_entity.id
_entity.type
_entity.pdbx_description
1 polymer ?
#
loop_
_entity_poly.entity_id
_entity_poly.type
_entity_poly.pdbx_seq_one_letter_code
_entity_poly.pdbx_strand_id
1 'polypeptide(L)'
;RTGPLGMGHAVLNVADAQALLPFYRETLGFGLTDYGRTPYDLFFFHVNGRHHSFAMVGSGRAGMHHFMVELGSLDDVGQGYDLAGLEPGRLAYTLGRHSNDHMTSFYTTTPSGFFVEYGWGARVIDPASWQPHETFDGPSYWGHERLHLPEDGPRARLRQMRLDAAARGLRAPDPAPSTGCTWALSLIHI
;
A
#
# COMPACT_ATOMS: atom_id res chain seq x y z
N ARG A 1 -2.68 -19.33 -5.84
CA ARG A 1 -1.78 -18.18 -5.73
C ARG A 1 -2.05 -17.35 -4.49
N THR A 2 -3.30 -17.06 -4.16
CA THR A 2 -3.65 -16.35 -2.91
C THR A 2 -3.75 -17.28 -1.70
N GLY A 3 -4.15 -18.55 -1.90
CA GLY A 3 -4.39 -19.48 -0.79
C GLY A 3 -5.34 -18.90 0.25
N PRO A 4 -4.99 -19.01 1.56
CA PRO A 4 -5.81 -18.47 2.65
C PRO A 4 -5.70 -16.95 2.79
N LEU A 5 -4.78 -16.28 2.09
CA LEU A 5 -4.57 -14.84 2.18
C LEU A 5 -5.70 -14.05 1.51
N GLY A 6 -6.10 -14.48 0.31
CA GLY A 6 -7.29 -13.99 -0.41
C GLY A 6 -7.35 -12.47 -0.56
N MET A 7 -8.53 -11.91 -0.37
CA MET A 7 -8.75 -10.46 -0.33
C MET A 7 -8.21 -9.90 1.00
N GLY A 8 -7.22 -9.03 0.90
CA GLY A 8 -6.55 -8.46 2.06
C GLY A 8 -7.25 -7.23 2.63
N HIS A 9 -7.62 -6.29 1.76
CA HIS A 9 -8.31 -5.07 2.17
C HIS A 9 -9.18 -4.47 1.07
N ALA A 10 -10.04 -3.54 1.46
CA ALA A 10 -10.80 -2.69 0.58
C ALA A 10 -10.58 -1.22 0.93
N VAL A 11 -10.53 -0.35 -0.08
CA VAL A 11 -10.30 1.08 0.09
C VAL A 11 -11.38 1.89 -0.62
N LEU A 12 -11.96 2.83 0.09
CA LEU A 12 -12.97 3.73 -0.44
C LEU A 12 -12.41 5.14 -0.68
N ASN A 13 -12.81 5.74 -1.77
CA ASN A 13 -12.83 7.18 -1.92
C ASN A 13 -14.02 7.73 -1.14
N VAL A 14 -13.80 8.76 -0.35
CA VAL A 14 -14.87 9.40 0.44
C VAL A 14 -14.81 10.92 0.30
N ALA A 15 -15.95 11.57 0.44
CA ALA A 15 -16.02 13.02 0.36
C ALA A 15 -15.30 13.68 1.55
N ASP A 16 -15.55 13.17 2.76
CA ASP A 16 -14.92 13.63 4.00
C ASP A 16 -14.59 12.41 4.85
N ALA A 17 -13.29 12.10 4.95
CA ALA A 17 -12.82 10.94 5.68
C ALA A 17 -12.93 11.14 7.20
N GLN A 18 -12.78 12.37 7.69
CA GLN A 18 -12.85 12.66 9.11
C GLN A 18 -14.27 12.52 9.66
N ALA A 19 -15.27 12.95 8.90
CA ALA A 19 -16.66 12.82 9.28
C ALA A 19 -17.13 11.36 9.45
N LEU A 20 -16.43 10.41 8.79
CA LEU A 20 -16.75 8.98 8.85
C LEU A 20 -16.02 8.22 9.98
N LEU A 21 -15.02 8.82 10.63
CA LEU A 21 -14.24 8.16 11.69
C LEU A 21 -15.12 7.60 12.83
N PRO A 22 -16.10 8.32 13.39
CA PRO A 22 -16.95 7.78 14.45
C PRO A 22 -17.71 6.53 14.03
N PHE A 23 -18.21 6.49 12.79
CA PHE A 23 -18.94 5.32 12.29
C PHE A 23 -18.04 4.08 12.25
N TYR A 24 -16.85 4.17 11.67
CA TYR A 24 -15.98 2.99 11.57
C TYR A 24 -15.36 2.60 12.91
N ARG A 25 -14.96 3.56 13.74
CA ARG A 25 -14.31 3.27 15.02
C ARG A 25 -15.28 2.93 16.14
N GLU A 26 -16.33 3.71 16.30
CA GLU A 26 -17.23 3.61 17.46
C GLU A 26 -18.40 2.67 17.19
N THR A 27 -18.97 2.71 15.96
CA THR A 27 -20.11 1.87 15.60
C THR A 27 -19.68 0.48 15.14
N LEU A 28 -18.65 0.40 14.24
CA LEU A 28 -18.18 -0.89 13.72
C LEU A 28 -17.02 -1.48 14.52
N GLY A 29 -16.42 -0.75 15.45
CA GLY A 29 -15.31 -1.23 16.29
C GLY A 29 -13.98 -1.43 15.57
N PHE A 30 -13.74 -0.76 14.44
CA PHE A 30 -12.49 -0.89 13.73
C PHE A 30 -11.37 -0.17 14.49
N GLY A 31 -10.22 -0.86 14.65
CA GLY A 31 -9.02 -0.25 15.19
C GLY A 31 -8.36 0.66 14.16
N LEU A 32 -8.02 1.90 14.54
CA LEU A 32 -7.19 2.77 13.70
C LEU A 32 -5.76 2.26 13.72
N THR A 33 -5.16 2.06 12.55
CA THR A 33 -3.78 1.59 12.43
C THR A 33 -2.81 2.75 12.26
N ASP A 34 -2.99 3.50 11.21
CA ASP A 34 -2.25 4.73 10.94
C ASP A 34 -3.09 5.68 10.08
N TYR A 35 -2.57 6.89 9.88
CA TYR A 35 -3.20 7.88 9.03
C TYR A 35 -2.18 8.84 8.45
N GLY A 36 -2.53 9.48 7.35
CA GLY A 36 -1.79 10.57 6.73
C GLY A 36 -2.72 11.73 6.42
N ARG A 37 -2.18 12.96 6.46
CA ARG A 37 -2.96 14.17 6.15
C ARG A 37 -2.44 14.90 4.93
N THR A 38 -1.28 14.52 4.45
CA THR A 38 -0.62 15.14 3.31
C THR A 38 -0.27 14.08 2.27
N PRO A 39 -0.63 14.26 0.99
CA PRO A 39 -1.27 15.44 0.38
C PRO A 39 -2.81 15.48 0.52
N TYR A 40 -3.43 14.48 1.10
CA TYR A 40 -4.86 14.31 1.39
C TYR A 40 -5.05 13.38 2.58
N ASP A 41 -6.23 13.43 3.19
CA ASP A 41 -6.54 12.56 4.32
C ASP A 41 -6.58 11.09 3.91
N LEU A 42 -5.83 10.25 4.62
CA LEU A 42 -5.80 8.80 4.52
C LEU A 42 -6.01 8.22 5.92
N PHE A 43 -6.90 7.24 6.07
CA PHE A 43 -7.10 6.51 7.32
C PHE A 43 -7.13 5.02 7.05
N PHE A 44 -6.32 4.27 7.80
CA PHE A 44 -6.16 2.83 7.68
C PHE A 44 -6.67 2.14 8.94
N PHE A 45 -7.47 1.08 8.78
CA PHE A 45 -8.13 0.41 9.89
C PHE A 45 -7.89 -1.10 9.84
N HIS A 46 -7.64 -1.67 11.01
CA HIS A 46 -7.54 -3.11 11.19
C HIS A 46 -8.78 -3.68 11.90
N VAL A 47 -9.11 -4.92 11.59
CA VAL A 47 -10.10 -5.75 12.30
C VAL A 47 -9.49 -7.08 12.75
N ASN A 48 -8.25 -7.31 12.40
CA ASN A 48 -7.45 -8.50 12.74
C ASN A 48 -5.96 -8.14 12.70
N GLY A 49 -5.07 -9.12 12.64
CA GLY A 49 -3.61 -8.91 12.60
C GLY A 49 -3.05 -8.36 11.28
N ARG A 50 -3.88 -8.10 10.24
CA ARG A 50 -3.43 -7.35 9.07
C ARG A 50 -3.21 -5.90 9.45
N HIS A 51 -2.20 -5.26 8.88
CA HIS A 51 -1.98 -3.82 9.07
C HIS A 51 -3.25 -3.02 8.82
N HIS A 52 -3.96 -3.33 7.74
CA HIS A 52 -5.30 -2.81 7.52
C HIS A 52 -6.15 -3.80 6.71
N SER A 53 -7.43 -3.84 7.03
CA SER A 53 -8.47 -4.55 6.28
C SER A 53 -9.39 -3.58 5.53
N PHE A 54 -9.36 -2.31 5.94
CA PHE A 54 -10.15 -1.24 5.36
C PHE A 54 -9.36 0.08 5.39
N ALA A 55 -9.57 0.93 4.39
CA ALA A 55 -9.03 2.28 4.40
C ALA A 55 -9.95 3.28 3.69
N MET A 56 -9.77 4.57 3.98
CA MET A 56 -10.46 5.68 3.36
C MET A 56 -9.47 6.68 2.78
N VAL A 57 -9.77 7.16 1.57
CA VAL A 57 -9.06 8.24 0.87
C VAL A 57 -9.98 9.44 0.81
N GLY A 58 -9.63 10.54 1.46
CA GLY A 58 -10.35 11.81 1.41
C GLY A 58 -10.14 12.50 0.07
N SER A 59 -10.85 12.04 -0.96
CA SER A 59 -10.70 12.52 -2.34
C SER A 59 -11.77 13.53 -2.77
N GLY A 60 -12.67 13.93 -1.86
CA GLY A 60 -13.78 14.82 -2.15
C GLY A 60 -14.94 14.16 -2.91
N ARG A 61 -14.91 12.85 -3.13
CA ARG A 61 -15.95 12.08 -3.85
C ARG A 61 -16.14 10.71 -3.23
N ALA A 62 -17.31 10.10 -3.41
CA ALA A 62 -17.59 8.75 -2.96
C ALA A 62 -17.34 7.73 -4.07
N GLY A 63 -16.84 6.53 -3.73
CA GLY A 63 -16.68 5.42 -4.65
C GLY A 63 -15.66 4.39 -4.17
N MET A 64 -15.55 3.30 -4.90
CA MET A 64 -14.50 2.32 -4.68
C MET A 64 -13.18 2.87 -5.21
N HIS A 65 -12.10 2.83 -4.40
CA HIS A 65 -10.76 3.10 -4.88
C HIS A 65 -10.11 1.81 -5.40
N HIS A 66 -9.99 0.81 -4.54
CA HIS A 66 -9.50 -0.51 -4.90
C HIS A 66 -9.89 -1.57 -3.87
N PHE A 67 -9.75 -2.81 -4.25
CA PHE A 67 -9.52 -3.91 -3.31
C PHE A 67 -8.15 -4.55 -3.59
N MET A 68 -7.57 -5.15 -2.57
CA MET A 68 -6.27 -5.81 -2.65
C MET A 68 -6.43 -7.32 -2.54
N VAL A 69 -5.69 -8.04 -3.35
CA VAL A 69 -5.49 -9.49 -3.22
C VAL A 69 -4.05 -9.78 -2.85
N GLU A 70 -3.87 -10.51 -1.74
CA GLU A 70 -2.55 -10.89 -1.27
C GLU A 70 -2.15 -12.25 -1.81
N LEU A 71 -0.93 -12.30 -2.35
CA LEU A 71 -0.37 -13.48 -3.00
C LEU A 71 0.56 -14.23 -2.07
N GLY A 72 0.76 -15.50 -2.34
CA GLY A 72 1.64 -16.37 -1.56
C GLY A 72 3.14 -16.16 -1.84
N SER A 73 3.50 -15.45 -2.92
CA SER A 73 4.89 -15.27 -3.32
C SER A 73 5.11 -13.94 -4.06
N LEU A 74 6.31 -13.37 -3.91
CA LEU A 74 6.74 -12.21 -4.67
C LEU A 74 6.81 -12.50 -6.17
N ASP A 75 7.14 -13.74 -6.55
CA ASP A 75 7.19 -14.13 -7.96
C ASP A 75 5.82 -14.08 -8.62
N ASP A 76 4.74 -14.39 -7.89
CA ASP A 76 3.38 -14.22 -8.39
C ASP A 76 3.07 -12.74 -8.68
N VAL A 77 3.60 -11.81 -7.86
CA VAL A 77 3.45 -10.36 -8.10
C VAL A 77 4.23 -9.94 -9.34
N GLY A 78 5.50 -10.35 -9.47
CA GLY A 78 6.36 -10.03 -10.62
C GLY A 78 5.77 -10.54 -11.93
N GLN A 79 5.37 -11.81 -11.98
CA GLN A 79 4.74 -12.42 -13.15
C GLN A 79 3.40 -11.74 -13.51
N GLY A 80 2.60 -11.40 -12.49
CA GLY A 80 1.36 -10.65 -12.68
C GLY A 80 1.60 -9.26 -13.24
N TYR A 81 2.66 -8.58 -12.80
CA TYR A 81 3.06 -7.27 -13.30
C TYR A 81 3.46 -7.33 -14.78
N ASP A 82 4.29 -8.31 -15.16
CA ASP A 82 4.69 -8.50 -16.56
C ASP A 82 3.47 -8.76 -17.46
N LEU A 83 2.57 -9.64 -17.04
CA LEU A 83 1.35 -9.95 -17.80
C LEU A 83 0.43 -8.73 -17.94
N ALA A 84 0.24 -7.97 -16.87
CA ALA A 84 -0.57 -6.74 -16.92
C ALA A 84 0.05 -5.68 -17.81
N GLY A 85 1.38 -5.63 -17.91
CA GLY A 85 2.14 -4.71 -18.76
C GLY A 85 1.97 -4.97 -20.26
N LEU A 86 1.52 -6.16 -20.67
CA LEU A 86 1.25 -6.47 -22.08
C LEU A 86 0.03 -5.71 -22.63
N GLU A 87 -0.87 -5.25 -21.78
CA GLU A 87 -2.06 -4.52 -22.18
C GLU A 87 -1.88 -3.00 -21.94
N PRO A 88 -1.84 -2.17 -22.98
CA PRO A 88 -1.74 -0.71 -22.82
C PRO A 88 -2.86 -0.16 -21.92
N GLY A 89 -2.49 0.65 -20.91
CA GLY A 89 -3.43 1.25 -19.96
C GLY A 89 -3.96 0.32 -18.86
N ARG A 90 -3.53 -0.96 -18.83
CA ARG A 90 -3.91 -1.89 -17.76
C ARG A 90 -3.28 -1.52 -16.42
N LEU A 91 -2.00 -1.14 -16.42
CA LEU A 91 -1.32 -0.72 -15.22
C LEU A 91 -1.76 0.69 -14.81
N ALA A 92 -2.33 0.81 -13.61
CA ALA A 92 -2.65 2.08 -12.97
C ALA A 92 -1.49 2.63 -12.16
N TYR A 93 -0.80 1.75 -11.38
CA TYR A 93 0.41 2.07 -10.64
C TYR A 93 1.48 1.04 -10.98
N THR A 94 2.72 1.51 -11.11
CA THR A 94 3.86 0.61 -11.31
C THR A 94 4.10 -0.24 -10.06
N LEU A 95 4.92 -1.29 -10.21
CA LEU A 95 5.43 -2.04 -9.06
C LEU A 95 6.10 -1.08 -8.08
N GLY A 96 5.83 -1.28 -6.79
CA GLY A 96 6.34 -0.45 -5.73
C GLY A 96 6.19 -1.08 -4.35
N ARG A 97 6.65 -0.38 -3.31
CA ARG A 97 6.50 -0.81 -1.92
C ARG A 97 5.92 0.29 -1.05
N HIS A 98 4.83 -0.03 -0.38
CA HIS A 98 4.18 0.89 0.55
C HIS A 98 5.03 1.18 1.79
N SER A 99 4.90 2.41 2.32
CA SER A 99 5.63 2.84 3.51
C SER A 99 4.96 2.44 4.81
N ASN A 100 3.65 2.23 4.80
CA ASN A 100 2.86 1.91 5.98
C ASN A 100 2.77 0.40 6.27
N ASP A 101 2.24 -0.38 5.36
CA ASP A 101 2.07 -1.83 5.52
C ASP A 101 3.20 -2.67 4.93
N HIS A 102 4.17 -2.04 4.27
CA HIS A 102 5.33 -2.65 3.61
C HIS A 102 4.98 -3.59 2.43
N MET A 103 3.73 -3.59 1.98
CA MET A 103 3.29 -4.37 0.85
C MET A 103 4.09 -4.03 -0.41
N THR A 104 4.59 -5.05 -1.10
CA THR A 104 5.13 -4.92 -2.46
C THR A 104 4.03 -5.28 -3.43
N SER A 105 3.60 -4.32 -4.23
CA SER A 105 2.40 -4.45 -5.06
C SER A 105 2.46 -3.61 -6.33
N PHE A 106 1.48 -3.81 -7.20
CA PHE A 106 1.15 -2.94 -8.31
C PHE A 106 -0.38 -2.84 -8.44
N TYR A 107 -0.87 -1.90 -9.24
CA TYR A 107 -2.31 -1.70 -9.40
C TYR A 107 -2.71 -1.81 -10.85
N THR A 108 -3.85 -2.48 -11.10
CA THR A 108 -4.47 -2.58 -12.42
C THR A 108 -5.80 -1.86 -12.45
N THR A 109 -6.14 -1.31 -13.61
CA THR A 109 -7.48 -0.78 -13.88
C THR A 109 -8.47 -1.93 -14.09
N THR A 110 -9.71 -1.73 -13.64
CA THR A 110 -10.83 -2.64 -13.93
C THR A 110 -11.81 -2.02 -14.91
N PRO A 111 -12.59 -2.82 -15.64
CA PRO A 111 -13.68 -2.29 -16.48
C PRO A 111 -14.74 -1.49 -15.70
N SER A 112 -14.83 -1.70 -14.38
CA SER A 112 -15.77 -1.00 -13.49
C SER A 112 -15.24 0.33 -12.97
N GLY A 113 -14.03 0.76 -13.36
CA GLY A 113 -13.47 2.07 -13.04
C GLY A 113 -12.81 2.20 -11.66
N PHE A 114 -12.62 1.12 -10.95
CA PHE A 114 -11.80 1.07 -9.73
C PHE A 114 -10.55 0.21 -9.99
N PHE A 115 -9.62 0.12 -9.02
CA PHE A 115 -8.39 -0.64 -9.18
C PHE A 115 -8.43 -1.98 -8.45
N VAL A 116 -7.59 -2.91 -8.90
CA VAL A 116 -7.17 -4.08 -8.12
C VAL A 116 -5.70 -3.88 -7.78
N GLU A 117 -5.38 -3.95 -6.49
CA GLU A 117 -4.02 -4.06 -6.00
C GLU A 117 -3.64 -5.53 -5.92
N TYR A 118 -2.49 -5.87 -6.46
CA TYR A 118 -1.97 -7.22 -6.56
C TYR A 118 -0.62 -7.26 -5.83
N GLY A 119 -0.57 -7.84 -4.62
CA GLY A 119 0.55 -7.62 -3.73
C GLY A 119 0.96 -8.81 -2.88
N TRP A 120 2.14 -8.67 -2.24
CA TRP A 120 2.75 -9.66 -1.38
C TRP A 120 3.52 -9.02 -0.23
N GLY A 121 3.53 -9.69 0.92
CA GLY A 121 4.44 -9.40 2.01
C GLY A 121 4.05 -8.22 2.89
N ALA A 122 2.75 -8.02 3.11
CA ALA A 122 2.30 -7.04 4.08
C ALA A 122 2.78 -7.40 5.49
N ARG A 123 3.08 -6.36 6.28
CA ARG A 123 3.40 -6.55 7.70
C ARG A 123 2.17 -7.01 8.49
N VAL A 124 2.42 -7.83 9.49
CA VAL A 124 1.43 -8.21 10.51
C VAL A 124 1.61 -7.30 11.72
N ILE A 125 0.51 -6.92 12.33
CA ILE A 125 0.46 -6.15 13.58
C ILE A 125 -0.18 -6.98 14.69
N ASP A 126 0.09 -6.63 15.94
CA ASP A 126 -0.69 -7.10 17.08
C ASP A 126 -1.74 -6.04 17.44
N PRO A 127 -3.03 -6.28 17.15
CA PRO A 127 -4.09 -5.31 17.41
C PRO A 127 -4.20 -4.90 18.88
N ALA A 128 -3.78 -5.76 19.81
CA ALA A 128 -3.89 -5.50 21.25
C ALA A 128 -2.87 -4.47 21.74
N SER A 129 -1.72 -4.38 21.07
CA SER A 129 -0.61 -3.50 21.47
C SER A 129 -0.32 -2.36 20.47
N TRP A 130 -0.92 -2.41 19.28
CA TRP A 130 -0.66 -1.43 18.23
C TRP A 130 -1.13 -0.03 18.62
N GLN A 131 -0.25 0.97 18.41
CA GLN A 131 -0.58 2.37 18.63
C GLN A 131 -0.72 3.10 17.29
N PRO A 132 -1.85 3.79 17.05
CA PRO A 132 -2.02 4.61 15.86
C PRO A 132 -0.96 5.70 15.75
N HIS A 133 -0.48 5.95 14.53
CA HIS A 133 0.50 7.01 14.29
C HIS A 133 0.24 7.72 12.95
N GLU A 134 0.71 8.96 12.86
CA GLU A 134 0.66 9.74 11.63
C GLU A 134 1.87 9.42 10.75
N THR A 135 1.63 9.27 9.44
CA THR A 135 2.67 9.05 8.42
C THR A 135 2.89 10.32 7.61
N PHE A 136 4.15 10.72 7.39
CA PHE A 136 4.53 11.97 6.74
C PHE A 136 5.29 11.77 5.42
N ASP A 137 5.87 10.61 5.20
CA ASP A 137 6.81 10.35 4.10
C ASP A 137 6.14 9.93 2.79
N GLY A 138 4.83 10.07 2.72
CA GLY A 138 4.05 9.61 1.58
C GLY A 138 3.76 8.11 1.60
N PRO A 139 2.94 7.62 0.65
CA PRO A 139 2.37 6.28 0.70
C PRO A 139 3.33 5.17 0.26
N SER A 140 4.52 5.48 -0.24
CA SER A 140 5.42 4.45 -0.80
C SER A 140 6.88 4.81 -0.60
N TYR A 141 7.70 3.82 -0.24
CA TYR A 141 9.15 3.95 -0.20
C TYR A 141 9.75 4.11 -1.59
N TRP A 142 9.23 3.35 -2.57
CA TRP A 142 9.66 3.38 -3.96
C TRP A 142 8.54 2.86 -4.88
N GLY A 143 8.67 3.11 -6.18
CA GLY A 143 7.70 2.67 -7.18
C GLY A 143 6.33 3.34 -7.04
N HIS A 144 5.28 2.62 -7.33
CA HIS A 144 3.88 3.08 -7.32
C HIS A 144 3.68 4.41 -8.07
N GLU A 145 4.33 4.53 -9.23
CA GLU A 145 4.10 5.67 -10.12
C GLU A 145 2.66 5.61 -10.66
N ARG A 146 1.90 6.72 -10.52
CA ARG A 146 0.47 6.78 -10.87
C ARG A 146 0.31 7.01 -12.37
N LEU A 147 0.33 5.94 -13.16
CA LEU A 147 0.28 6.01 -14.62
C LEU A 147 -1.07 6.55 -15.15
N HIS A 148 -2.14 6.39 -14.38
CA HIS A 148 -3.48 6.88 -14.70
C HIS A 148 -3.67 8.39 -14.50
N LEU A 149 -2.69 9.08 -13.89
CA LEU A 149 -2.71 10.53 -13.68
C LEU A 149 -1.78 11.24 -14.67
N PRO A 150 -2.07 12.50 -15.02
CA PRO A 150 -1.13 13.37 -15.72
C PRO A 150 0.22 13.45 -15.00
N GLU A 151 1.30 13.71 -15.72
CA GLU A 151 2.66 13.72 -15.14
C GLU A 151 2.91 14.85 -14.15
N ASP A 152 2.14 15.91 -14.24
CA ASP A 152 2.15 17.07 -13.34
C ASP A 152 1.21 16.90 -12.12
N GLY A 153 1.08 17.94 -11.32
CA GLY A 153 0.15 17.99 -10.20
C GLY A 153 0.35 16.89 -9.16
N PRO A 154 -0.70 16.12 -8.82
CA PRO A 154 -0.64 15.11 -7.77
C PRO A 154 0.40 14.01 -8.02
N ARG A 155 0.60 13.59 -9.28
CA ARG A 155 1.59 12.58 -9.65
C ARG A 155 3.01 13.06 -9.37
N ALA A 156 3.35 14.26 -9.83
CA ALA A 156 4.66 14.86 -9.58
C ALA A 156 4.93 15.04 -8.08
N ARG A 157 3.93 15.50 -7.31
CA ARG A 157 4.04 15.69 -5.86
C ARG A 157 4.33 14.38 -5.13
N LEU A 158 3.62 13.31 -5.44
CA LEU A 158 3.86 11.98 -4.84
C LEU A 158 5.22 11.43 -5.23
N ARG A 159 5.66 11.66 -6.48
CA ARG A 159 7.01 11.30 -6.93
C ARG A 159 8.08 12.03 -6.11
N GLN A 160 7.91 13.33 -5.90
CA GLN A 160 8.86 14.11 -5.10
C GLN A 160 8.95 13.61 -3.66
N MET A 161 7.81 13.33 -3.01
CA MET A 161 7.81 12.77 -1.64
C MET A 161 8.62 11.47 -1.56
N ARG A 162 8.51 10.56 -2.53
CA ARG A 162 9.32 9.33 -2.57
C ARG A 162 10.82 9.60 -2.74
N LEU A 163 11.17 10.54 -3.63
CA LEU A 163 12.57 10.90 -3.87
C LEU A 163 13.20 11.53 -2.63
N ASP A 164 12.46 12.38 -1.93
CA ASP A 164 12.91 12.99 -0.67
C ASP A 164 13.07 11.93 0.43
N ALA A 165 12.15 10.98 0.54
CA ALA A 165 12.27 9.86 1.46
C ALA A 165 13.49 8.97 1.14
N ALA A 166 13.70 8.65 -0.14
CA ALA A 166 14.88 7.89 -0.60
C ALA A 166 16.20 8.62 -0.31
N ALA A 167 16.26 9.94 -0.52
CA ALA A 167 17.44 10.75 -0.21
C ALA A 167 17.80 10.74 1.28
N ARG A 168 16.79 10.56 2.17
CA ARG A 168 17.00 10.37 3.61
C ARG A 168 17.30 8.92 4.00
N GLY A 169 17.37 7.99 3.05
CA GLY A 169 17.60 6.56 3.31
C GLY A 169 16.41 5.84 3.95
N LEU A 170 15.20 6.39 3.83
CA LEU A 170 14.00 5.79 4.40
C LEU A 170 13.66 4.48 3.69
N ARG A 171 13.49 3.40 4.46
CA ARG A 171 13.18 2.06 3.94
C ARG A 171 12.39 1.26 4.97
N ALA A 172 11.73 0.20 4.52
CA ALA A 172 11.14 -0.78 5.42
C ALA A 172 12.22 -1.42 6.28
N PRO A 173 11.92 -1.81 7.54
CA PRO A 173 12.82 -2.61 8.34
C PRO A 173 13.24 -3.87 7.56
N ASP A 174 14.53 -4.20 7.61
CA ASP A 174 14.99 -5.45 7.04
C ASP A 174 14.33 -6.62 7.79
N PRO A 175 13.91 -7.69 7.09
CA PRO A 175 13.52 -8.90 7.77
C PRO A 175 14.71 -9.39 8.59
N ALA A 176 14.43 -10.01 9.73
CA ALA A 176 15.50 -10.63 10.55
C ALA A 176 16.38 -11.51 9.64
N PRO A 177 17.72 -11.39 9.70
CA PRO A 177 18.59 -12.18 8.85
C PRO A 177 18.24 -13.65 9.05
N SER A 178 18.04 -14.38 7.94
CA SER A 178 17.86 -15.82 8.02
C SER A 178 19.10 -16.41 8.69
N THR A 179 18.92 -17.27 9.67
CA THR A 179 20.00 -17.87 10.45
C THR A 179 20.99 -18.72 9.62
N GLY A 180 20.80 -18.82 8.31
CA GLY A 180 21.67 -19.51 7.37
C GLY A 180 22.52 -18.60 6.47
N CYS A 181 22.38 -17.28 6.52
CA CYS A 181 23.19 -16.37 5.73
C CYS A 181 24.43 -15.96 6.54
N THR A 182 25.57 -16.62 6.32
CA THR A 182 26.84 -16.18 6.88
C THR A 182 27.36 -14.98 6.10
N TRP A 183 27.86 -13.97 6.78
CA TRP A 183 28.41 -12.71 6.25
C TRP A 183 29.51 -12.87 5.20
N ALA A 184 30.02 -14.10 5.03
CA ALA A 184 31.06 -14.41 4.05
C ALA A 184 30.66 -14.16 2.57
N LEU A 185 29.36 -14.05 2.29
CA LEU A 185 28.86 -13.77 0.92
C LEU A 185 28.62 -12.28 0.65
N SER A 186 28.71 -11.41 1.63
CA SER A 186 28.51 -9.96 1.42
C SER A 186 29.71 -9.23 0.82
N LEU A 187 30.80 -9.92 0.55
CA LEU A 187 32.03 -9.37 -0.04
C LEU A 187 32.12 -9.56 -1.57
N ILE A 188 31.10 -10.12 -2.19
CA ILE A 188 31.06 -10.15 -3.67
C ILE A 188 30.46 -8.81 -4.11
N HIS A 189 31.34 -7.83 -4.26
CA HIS A 189 31.03 -6.62 -5.01
C HIS A 189 31.14 -6.91 -6.50
N ILE A 190 30.03 -6.80 -7.19
CA ILE A 190 30.00 -6.68 -8.64
C ILE A 190 30.35 -5.25 -9.01
#